data_7fea0d6226e1cb157b56832209f782e2
#
_entry.id   7fea0d6226e1cb157b56832209f782e2
#
_cell.length_a   1.000
_cell.length_b   1.000
_cell.length_c   1.000
_cell.angle_alpha   90.00
_cell.angle_beta   90.00
_cell.angle_gamma   90.00
#
_symmetry.space_group_name_H-M   'P 1'
#
loop_
_entity.id
_entity.type
_entity.pdbx_description
1 polymer ?
#
loop_
_entity_poly.entity_id
_entity_poly.type
_entity_poly.pdbx_seq_one_letter_code
_entity_poly.pdbx_strand_id
1 'polypeptide(L)'
;LKARALLYRASKLNNPDGNTAYWANAAQAAADFITQNNKQSSPYRLYNTGNPENDYYECFTNNPVYNNEIILARSVWNTNQVEKVFLPVGFTGSFSGNGRTNPTQNLVDAYEMNNGKRIDENGSTYDAANPYKDRDPRLAQTIFYQGMMWGRADKEERRAIDVRYNSDADKGVDYTSAMGGTYTGYYLKKFVNNISCKEPATYPHAWMI
;
A
#
# COMPACT_ATOMS: atom_id res chain seq x y z
N LEU A 1 17.30 9.96 -8.14
CA LEU A 1 18.20 8.81 -8.39
C LEU A 1 19.54 8.96 -7.67
N LYS A 2 20.28 10.08 -7.85
CA LYS A 2 21.62 10.29 -7.23
C LYS A 2 21.59 10.08 -5.70
N ALA A 3 20.70 10.75 -4.98
CA ALA A 3 20.60 10.63 -3.52
C ALA A 3 20.33 9.19 -3.07
N ARG A 4 19.44 8.47 -3.75
CA ARG A 4 19.09 7.07 -3.47
C ARG A 4 20.26 6.12 -3.74
N ALA A 5 20.99 6.32 -4.84
CA ALA A 5 22.18 5.52 -5.14
C ALA A 5 23.28 5.73 -4.10
N LEU A 6 23.51 6.98 -3.67
CA LEU A 6 24.49 7.28 -2.62
C LEU A 6 24.06 6.74 -1.25
N LEU A 7 22.74 6.72 -0.94
CA LEU A 7 22.22 6.11 0.27
C LEU A 7 22.50 4.59 0.29
N TYR A 8 22.24 3.91 -0.82
CA TYR A 8 22.58 2.47 -0.93
C TYR A 8 24.09 2.22 -0.82
N ARG A 9 24.91 3.10 -1.40
CA ARG A 9 26.37 3.02 -1.25
C ARG A 9 26.83 3.15 0.22
N ALA A 10 26.12 3.95 1.02
CA ALA A 10 26.41 4.15 2.44
C ALA A 10 25.93 2.99 3.33
N SER A 11 25.01 2.14 2.85
CA SER A 11 24.44 1.03 3.62
C SER A 11 25.52 0.04 4.07
N LYS A 12 25.25 -0.67 5.19
CA LYS A 12 26.18 -1.65 5.76
C LYS A 12 26.66 -2.71 4.75
N LEU A 13 25.80 -3.11 3.82
CA LEU A 13 26.13 -4.08 2.77
C LEU A 13 27.22 -3.56 1.83
N ASN A 14 27.16 -2.30 1.46
CA ASN A 14 28.07 -1.68 0.49
C ASN A 14 29.19 -0.84 1.13
N ASN A 15 29.15 -0.71 2.45
CA ASN A 15 30.09 0.07 3.28
C ASN A 15 30.42 -0.73 4.55
N PRO A 16 31.01 -1.92 4.44
CA PRO A 16 31.32 -2.77 5.59
C PRO A 16 32.29 -2.11 6.57
N ASP A 17 33.18 -1.28 6.07
CA ASP A 17 34.20 -0.55 6.87
C ASP A 17 33.62 0.66 7.61
N GLY A 18 32.35 0.98 7.42
CA GLY A 18 31.68 2.08 8.12
C GLY A 18 32.19 3.49 7.75
N ASN A 19 32.67 3.70 6.51
CA ASN A 19 33.12 5.00 6.06
C ASN A 19 32.00 6.06 6.11
N THR A 20 32.10 6.98 7.05
CA THR A 20 31.10 8.03 7.31
C THR A 20 30.95 9.03 6.18
N ALA A 21 31.96 9.20 5.32
CA ALA A 21 31.90 10.10 4.16
C ALA A 21 30.77 9.67 3.17
N TYR A 22 30.43 8.39 3.07
CA TYR A 22 29.36 7.94 2.20
C TYR A 22 27.98 8.41 2.70
N TRP A 23 27.77 8.44 4.02
CA TRP A 23 26.56 9.01 4.61
C TRP A 23 26.48 10.51 4.39
N ALA A 24 27.57 11.23 4.58
CA ALA A 24 27.65 12.67 4.30
C ALA A 24 27.31 12.99 2.84
N ASN A 25 27.86 12.23 1.89
CA ASN A 25 27.56 12.39 0.46
C ASN A 25 26.09 12.12 0.13
N ALA A 26 25.47 11.11 0.75
CA ALA A 26 24.05 10.82 0.57
C ALA A 26 23.18 11.94 1.12
N ALA A 27 23.48 12.43 2.33
CA ALA A 27 22.79 13.55 2.96
C ALA A 27 22.88 14.83 2.13
N GLN A 28 24.10 15.16 1.65
CA GLN A 28 24.32 16.34 0.79
C GLN A 28 23.51 16.25 -0.50
N ALA A 29 23.48 15.09 -1.17
CA ALA A 29 22.70 14.93 -2.40
C ALA A 29 21.20 15.06 -2.18
N ALA A 30 20.69 14.66 -1.02
CA ALA A 30 19.28 14.88 -0.65
C ALA A 30 19.00 16.36 -0.36
N ALA A 31 19.88 17.04 0.37
CA ALA A 31 19.77 18.46 0.66
C ALA A 31 19.83 19.32 -0.61
N ASP A 32 20.71 18.97 -1.55
CA ASP A 32 20.80 19.63 -2.86
C ASP A 32 19.50 19.50 -3.64
N PHE A 33 18.89 18.29 -3.63
CA PHE A 33 17.59 18.07 -4.28
C PHE A 33 16.50 18.96 -3.67
N ILE A 34 16.38 18.98 -2.34
CA ILE A 34 15.39 19.81 -1.63
C ILE A 34 15.59 21.29 -1.99
N THR A 35 16.82 21.76 -1.97
CA THR A 35 17.18 23.14 -2.27
C THR A 35 16.79 23.51 -3.72
N GLN A 36 17.06 22.63 -4.68
CA GLN A 36 16.71 22.86 -6.08
C GLN A 36 15.20 22.75 -6.31
N ASN A 37 14.53 21.80 -5.66
CA ASN A 37 13.10 21.64 -5.73
C ASN A 37 12.36 22.90 -5.28
N ASN A 38 12.79 23.49 -4.16
CA ASN A 38 12.17 24.68 -3.59
C ASN A 38 12.32 25.95 -4.48
N LYS A 39 13.20 25.91 -5.48
CA LYS A 39 13.36 26.98 -6.46
C LYS A 39 12.44 26.84 -7.70
N GLN A 40 11.75 25.71 -7.83
CA GLN A 40 10.89 25.47 -8.99
C GLN A 40 9.58 26.23 -8.85
N SER A 41 8.97 26.62 -9.96
CA SER A 41 7.63 27.21 -10.02
C SER A 41 6.54 26.20 -9.66
N SER A 42 6.79 24.91 -9.89
CA SER A 42 5.92 23.81 -9.51
C SER A 42 6.77 22.72 -8.80
N PRO A 43 7.07 22.90 -7.51
CA PRO A 43 7.91 21.97 -6.78
C PRO A 43 7.19 20.64 -6.54
N TYR A 44 7.96 19.56 -6.45
CA TYR A 44 7.49 18.30 -5.87
C TYR A 44 7.11 18.53 -4.41
N ARG A 45 6.01 17.95 -4.00
CA ARG A 45 5.47 18.05 -2.63
C ARG A 45 4.63 16.83 -2.32
N LEU A 46 4.39 16.58 -1.05
CA LEU A 46 3.48 15.52 -0.63
C LEU A 46 2.10 15.73 -1.27
N TYR A 47 1.51 14.63 -1.71
CA TYR A 47 0.15 14.63 -2.24
C TYR A 47 -0.82 15.07 -1.15
N ASN A 48 -1.59 16.10 -1.41
CA ASN A 48 -2.50 16.68 -0.44
C ASN A 48 -3.70 17.30 -1.16
N THR A 49 -4.86 16.72 -0.98
CA THR A 49 -6.14 17.20 -1.47
C THR A 49 -6.94 17.96 -0.41
N GLY A 50 -6.42 18.04 0.82
CA GLY A 50 -7.12 18.53 2.00
C GLY A 50 -7.92 17.45 2.72
N ASN A 51 -7.83 16.20 2.29
CA ASN A 51 -8.46 15.04 2.93
C ASN A 51 -7.40 14.01 3.36
N PRO A 52 -6.71 14.21 4.48
CA PRO A 52 -5.59 13.38 4.90
C PRO A 52 -5.95 11.90 5.11
N GLU A 53 -7.22 11.58 5.34
CA GLU A 53 -7.69 10.19 5.47
C GLU A 53 -7.59 9.43 4.16
N ASN A 54 -7.72 10.11 3.01
CA ASN A 54 -7.68 9.52 1.69
C ASN A 54 -6.41 9.83 0.90
N ASP A 55 -5.68 10.88 1.24
CA ASP A 55 -4.53 11.36 0.47
C ASP A 55 -3.51 10.26 0.17
N TYR A 56 -3.19 9.42 1.16
CA TYR A 56 -2.27 8.31 0.96
C TYR A 56 -2.80 7.28 -0.05
N TYR A 57 -4.08 6.93 0.02
CA TYR A 57 -4.70 6.01 -0.92
C TYR A 57 -4.74 6.60 -2.34
N GLU A 58 -5.18 7.84 -2.45
CA GLU A 58 -5.31 8.54 -3.73
C GLU A 58 -3.95 8.77 -4.39
N CYS A 59 -2.90 9.01 -3.62
CA CYS A 59 -1.54 9.12 -4.13
C CYS A 59 -1.11 7.90 -4.97
N PHE A 60 -1.62 6.71 -4.64
CA PHE A 60 -1.28 5.46 -5.33
C PHE A 60 -2.33 4.99 -6.33
N THR A 61 -3.52 5.58 -6.35
CA THR A 61 -4.61 5.14 -7.23
C THR A 61 -4.98 6.17 -8.29
N ASN A 62 -4.64 7.45 -8.08
CA ASN A 62 -4.90 8.51 -9.05
C ASN A 62 -3.84 8.54 -10.16
N ASN A 63 -4.19 9.19 -11.26
CA ASN A 63 -3.28 9.35 -12.38
C ASN A 63 -2.01 10.14 -11.96
N PRO A 64 -0.81 9.58 -12.13
CA PRO A 64 0.44 10.20 -11.69
C PRO A 64 0.76 11.51 -12.40
N VAL A 65 0.17 11.78 -13.55
CA VAL A 65 0.37 13.06 -14.28
C VAL A 65 -0.06 14.27 -13.44
N TYR A 66 -1.02 14.07 -12.54
CA TYR A 66 -1.55 15.12 -11.67
C TYR A 66 -1.04 15.03 -10.23
N ASN A 67 -0.05 14.19 -9.98
CA ASN A 67 0.46 13.93 -8.64
C ASN A 67 1.88 14.47 -8.48
N ASN A 68 2.00 15.58 -7.78
CA ASN A 68 3.28 16.26 -7.55
C ASN A 68 4.22 15.54 -6.57
N GLU A 69 3.79 14.47 -5.91
CA GLU A 69 4.66 13.64 -5.07
C GLU A 69 5.49 12.69 -5.91
N ILE A 70 5.01 12.32 -7.08
CA ILE A 70 5.69 11.36 -7.95
C ILE A 70 6.80 12.07 -8.74
N ILE A 71 8.06 11.76 -8.39
CA ILE A 71 9.24 12.32 -9.06
C ILE A 71 9.55 11.56 -10.34
N LEU A 72 9.41 10.25 -10.32
CA LEU A 72 9.67 9.39 -11.46
C LEU A 72 8.68 8.23 -11.46
N ALA A 73 7.94 8.11 -12.54
CA ALA A 73 7.03 6.99 -12.76
C ALA A 73 7.29 6.37 -14.13
N ARG A 74 7.00 5.09 -14.24
CA ARG A 74 6.83 4.46 -15.55
C ARG A 74 5.61 5.08 -16.23
N SER A 75 5.64 5.14 -17.55
CA SER A 75 4.48 5.54 -18.34
C SER A 75 3.21 4.81 -17.92
N VAL A 76 2.10 5.50 -17.95
CA VAL A 76 0.78 4.94 -17.66
C VAL A 76 0.52 3.71 -18.52
N TRP A 77 0.12 2.64 -17.87
CA TRP A 77 -0.25 1.39 -18.51
C TRP A 77 -1.67 1.02 -18.12
N ASN A 78 -2.56 0.96 -19.09
CA ASN A 78 -3.93 0.53 -18.88
C ASN A 78 -3.97 -0.99 -18.72
N THR A 79 -4.32 -1.43 -17.54
CA THR A 79 -4.34 -2.85 -17.18
C THR A 79 -5.35 -3.13 -16.07
N ASN A 80 -5.77 -4.37 -15.97
CA ASN A 80 -6.51 -4.91 -14.82
C ASN A 80 -5.70 -5.96 -14.05
N GLN A 81 -4.41 -6.08 -14.33
CA GLN A 81 -3.57 -7.10 -13.70
C GLN A 81 -3.37 -6.84 -12.21
N VAL A 82 -3.34 -5.57 -11.79
CA VAL A 82 -3.24 -5.20 -10.38
C VAL A 82 -4.44 -5.74 -9.61
N GLU A 83 -5.65 -5.46 -10.10
CA GLU A 83 -6.89 -5.92 -9.50
C GLU A 83 -6.98 -7.45 -9.49
N LYS A 84 -6.65 -8.10 -10.59
CA LYS A 84 -6.64 -9.57 -10.67
C LYS A 84 -5.74 -10.22 -9.65
N VAL A 85 -4.55 -9.65 -9.44
CA VAL A 85 -3.54 -10.24 -8.56
C VAL A 85 -3.78 -9.90 -7.09
N PHE A 86 -4.31 -8.71 -6.78
CA PHE A 86 -4.38 -8.18 -5.42
C PHE A 86 -5.75 -8.32 -4.77
N LEU A 87 -6.85 -8.30 -5.55
CA LEU A 87 -8.19 -8.39 -4.97
C LEU A 87 -8.44 -9.74 -4.29
N PRO A 88 -9.18 -9.74 -3.17
CA PRO A 88 -9.69 -10.96 -2.56
C PRO A 88 -10.50 -11.80 -3.55
N VAL A 89 -10.40 -13.12 -3.42
CA VAL A 89 -11.01 -14.08 -4.37
C VAL A 89 -12.54 -14.08 -4.37
N GLY A 90 -13.17 -13.61 -3.32
CA GLY A 90 -14.64 -13.52 -3.22
C GLY A 90 -15.24 -12.31 -3.91
N PHE A 91 -14.43 -11.34 -4.34
CA PHE A 91 -14.87 -10.22 -5.17
C PHE A 91 -14.88 -10.66 -6.63
N THR A 92 -16.03 -11.18 -7.06
CA THR A 92 -16.24 -11.64 -8.41
C THR A 92 -16.92 -10.55 -9.25
N GLY A 93 -16.56 -10.45 -10.49
CA GLY A 93 -17.09 -9.53 -11.48
C GLY A 93 -16.41 -9.85 -12.79
N SER A 94 -16.27 -8.90 -13.69
CA SER A 94 -15.49 -9.06 -14.92
C SER A 94 -14.02 -9.41 -14.64
N PHE A 95 -13.57 -9.22 -13.41
CA PHE A 95 -12.28 -9.70 -12.92
C PHE A 95 -12.49 -10.52 -11.66
N SER A 96 -12.25 -11.81 -11.74
CA SER A 96 -12.04 -12.59 -10.53
C SER A 96 -10.74 -12.15 -9.88
N GLY A 97 -10.78 -11.67 -8.66
CA GLY A 97 -9.58 -11.51 -7.85
C GLY A 97 -8.91 -12.88 -7.66
N ASN A 98 -7.62 -12.97 -7.90
CA ASN A 98 -6.86 -14.21 -7.70
C ASN A 98 -6.14 -14.22 -6.34
N GLY A 99 -6.09 -13.09 -5.67
CA GLY A 99 -5.53 -12.93 -4.33
C GLY A 99 -4.10 -13.46 -4.16
N ARG A 100 -3.25 -13.28 -5.16
CA ARG A 100 -1.91 -13.90 -5.19
C ARG A 100 -0.84 -13.13 -4.42
N THR A 101 -1.17 -11.93 -3.95
CA THR A 101 -0.22 -11.12 -3.16
C THR A 101 -0.73 -11.02 -1.74
N ASN A 102 -0.11 -11.79 -0.87
CA ASN A 102 -0.52 -11.92 0.52
C ASN A 102 0.53 -11.28 1.44
N PRO A 103 0.23 -10.12 2.04
CA PRO A 103 1.06 -9.54 3.09
C PRO A 103 1.27 -10.52 4.25
N THR A 104 2.47 -10.48 4.82
CA THR A 104 2.77 -11.30 6.00
C THR A 104 2.25 -10.66 7.28
N GLN A 105 2.05 -11.44 8.34
CA GLN A 105 1.73 -10.92 9.67
C GLN A 105 2.77 -9.91 10.15
N ASN A 106 4.06 -10.17 9.90
CA ASN A 106 5.14 -9.25 10.29
C ASN A 106 4.99 -7.87 9.66
N LEU A 107 4.48 -7.79 8.42
CA LEU A 107 4.20 -6.50 7.80
C LEU A 107 3.02 -5.80 8.49
N VAL A 108 1.97 -6.53 8.84
CA VAL A 108 0.81 -6.00 9.58
C VAL A 108 1.24 -5.50 10.96
N ASP A 109 2.07 -6.25 11.65
CA ASP A 109 2.58 -5.91 12.98
C ASP A 109 3.54 -4.71 12.96
N ALA A 110 4.22 -4.48 11.84
CA ALA A 110 5.12 -3.34 11.67
C ALA A 110 4.40 -1.97 11.58
N TYR A 111 3.11 -1.96 11.28
CA TYR A 111 2.34 -0.73 11.41
C TYR A 111 2.16 -0.37 12.89
N GLU A 112 2.35 0.88 13.22
CA GLU A 112 2.20 1.40 14.57
C GLU A 112 0.72 1.59 14.94
N MET A 113 0.50 1.93 16.19
CA MET A 113 -0.78 2.47 16.65
C MET A 113 -0.90 3.95 16.25
N ASN A 114 -2.10 4.50 16.28
CA ASN A 114 -2.35 5.92 15.99
C ASN A 114 -1.61 6.89 16.95
N ASN A 115 -1.14 6.39 18.08
CA ASN A 115 -0.32 7.15 19.04
C ASN A 115 1.20 7.06 18.73
N GLY A 116 1.60 6.45 17.60
CA GLY A 116 2.98 6.30 17.17
C GLY A 116 3.77 5.22 17.91
N LYS A 117 3.11 4.36 18.70
CA LYS A 117 3.73 3.24 19.41
C LYS A 117 3.63 1.96 18.58
N ARG A 118 4.67 1.15 18.61
CA ARG A 118 4.59 -0.22 18.09
C ARG A 118 3.60 -1.04 18.93
N ILE A 119 3.06 -2.10 18.34
CA ILE A 119 2.08 -2.96 19.04
C ILE A 119 2.65 -3.61 20.30
N ASP A 120 3.95 -3.86 20.33
CA ASP A 120 4.70 -4.50 21.42
C ASP A 120 5.41 -3.49 22.36
N GLU A 121 5.25 -2.19 22.12
CA GLU A 121 5.97 -1.16 22.89
C GLU A 121 5.21 -0.77 24.16
N ASN A 122 5.96 -0.43 25.20
CA ASN A 122 5.36 0.07 26.44
C ASN A 122 4.56 1.36 26.20
N GLY A 123 3.30 1.37 26.67
CA GLY A 123 2.35 2.45 26.39
C GLY A 123 1.61 2.32 25.06
N SER A 124 1.73 1.18 24.37
CA SER A 124 0.88 0.81 23.25
C SER A 124 -0.58 0.68 23.68
N THR A 125 -1.49 1.08 22.81
CA THR A 125 -2.94 0.89 22.96
C THR A 125 -3.46 -0.33 22.19
N TYR A 126 -2.56 -1.23 21.78
CA TYR A 126 -2.91 -2.42 21.02
C TYR A 126 -3.82 -3.36 21.80
N ASP A 127 -4.89 -3.79 21.16
CA ASP A 127 -5.83 -4.78 21.67
C ASP A 127 -5.87 -5.98 20.72
N ALA A 128 -5.40 -7.14 21.17
CA ALA A 128 -5.39 -8.37 20.39
C ALA A 128 -6.79 -8.89 20.03
N ALA A 129 -7.83 -8.51 20.79
CA ALA A 129 -9.22 -8.82 20.45
C ALA A 129 -9.76 -7.94 19.30
N ASN A 130 -9.15 -6.78 19.08
CA ASN A 130 -9.49 -5.81 18.04
C ASN A 130 -8.23 -5.35 17.30
N PRO A 131 -7.50 -6.23 16.61
CA PRO A 131 -6.12 -6.01 16.16
C PRO A 131 -5.96 -4.89 15.11
N TYR A 132 -7.04 -4.45 14.50
CA TYR A 132 -7.05 -3.41 13.46
C TYR A 132 -7.57 -2.06 13.96
N LYS A 133 -8.04 -2.01 15.20
CA LYS A 133 -8.57 -0.78 15.80
C LYS A 133 -7.43 0.15 16.20
N ASP A 134 -7.64 1.45 15.99
CA ASP A 134 -6.70 2.51 16.40
C ASP A 134 -5.26 2.34 15.88
N ARG A 135 -5.11 1.68 14.73
CA ARG A 135 -3.81 1.51 14.03
C ARG A 135 -3.49 2.71 13.17
N ASP A 136 -2.23 2.83 12.77
CA ASP A 136 -1.80 3.75 11.72
C ASP A 136 -2.77 3.67 10.52
N PRO A 137 -3.34 4.78 10.06
CA PRO A 137 -4.29 4.79 8.94
C PRO A 137 -3.76 4.12 7.67
N ARG A 138 -2.44 4.12 7.46
CA ARG A 138 -1.80 3.47 6.31
C ARG A 138 -2.01 1.96 6.28
N LEU A 139 -2.24 1.31 7.42
CA LEU A 139 -2.60 -0.11 7.46
C LEU A 139 -3.85 -0.37 6.62
N ALA A 140 -4.94 0.35 6.90
CA ALA A 140 -6.21 0.21 6.21
C ALA A 140 -6.16 0.67 4.75
N GLN A 141 -5.17 1.49 4.38
CA GLN A 141 -4.94 1.94 3.01
C GLN A 141 -4.11 0.96 2.18
N THR A 142 -3.35 0.07 2.85
CA THR A 142 -2.37 -0.80 2.18
C THR A 142 -2.79 -2.26 2.18
N ILE A 143 -3.53 -2.72 3.19
CA ILE A 143 -3.82 -4.14 3.43
C ILE A 143 -5.31 -4.37 3.58
N PHE A 144 -5.82 -5.39 2.90
CA PHE A 144 -7.14 -5.95 3.18
C PHE A 144 -7.04 -6.98 4.31
N TYR A 145 -7.94 -6.88 5.28
CA TYR A 145 -8.00 -7.75 6.45
C TYR A 145 -9.45 -8.14 6.80
N GLN A 146 -9.61 -9.10 7.68
CA GLN A 146 -10.92 -9.59 8.14
C GLN A 146 -11.83 -8.46 8.61
N GLY A 147 -13.04 -8.40 8.09
CA GLY A 147 -14.08 -7.44 8.49
C GLY A 147 -13.96 -6.06 7.82
N MET A 148 -12.88 -5.76 7.08
CA MET A 148 -12.76 -4.50 6.35
C MET A 148 -13.87 -4.37 5.32
N MET A 149 -14.57 -3.23 5.31
CA MET A 149 -15.57 -2.92 4.29
C MET A 149 -14.90 -2.52 2.99
N TRP A 150 -15.22 -3.24 1.92
CA TRP A 150 -14.71 -2.98 0.57
C TRP A 150 -15.78 -3.15 -0.49
N GLY A 151 -15.57 -2.54 -1.65
CA GLY A 151 -16.48 -2.58 -2.79
C GLY A 151 -17.24 -1.28 -2.99
N ARG A 152 -17.97 -1.22 -4.09
CA ARG A 152 -18.74 -0.03 -4.49
C ARG A 152 -20.10 -0.02 -3.82
N ALA A 153 -20.38 1.01 -3.05
CA ALA A 153 -21.68 1.19 -2.39
C ALA A 153 -22.82 1.50 -3.40
N ASP A 154 -22.51 2.21 -4.49
CA ASP A 154 -23.44 2.57 -5.56
C ASP A 154 -23.88 1.38 -6.43
N LYS A 155 -23.23 0.23 -6.29
CA LYS A 155 -23.51 -1.01 -7.04
C LYS A 155 -23.96 -2.17 -6.14
N GLU A 156 -24.29 -1.90 -4.88
CA GLU A 156 -24.64 -2.92 -3.88
C GLU A 156 -23.58 -4.03 -3.71
N GLU A 157 -22.32 -3.64 -3.90
CA GLU A 157 -21.19 -4.57 -3.90
C GLU A 157 -20.31 -4.43 -2.66
N ARG A 158 -20.62 -3.42 -1.84
CA ARG A 158 -19.85 -3.15 -0.64
C ARG A 158 -20.22 -4.13 0.46
N ARG A 159 -19.26 -4.94 0.86
CA ARG A 159 -19.39 -5.89 1.96
C ARG A 159 -18.12 -6.00 2.79
N ALA A 160 -18.24 -6.64 3.95
CA ALA A 160 -17.08 -7.00 4.73
C ALA A 160 -16.26 -8.10 4.03
N ILE A 161 -14.95 -7.99 4.08
CA ILE A 161 -14.02 -9.05 3.68
C ILE A 161 -14.11 -10.18 4.70
N ASP A 162 -14.27 -11.42 4.22
CA ASP A 162 -14.38 -12.60 5.05
C ASP A 162 -13.32 -13.65 4.69
N VAL A 163 -12.21 -13.60 5.42
CA VAL A 163 -11.07 -14.53 5.29
C VAL A 163 -11.00 -15.56 6.43
N ARG A 164 -12.10 -15.75 7.18
CA ARG A 164 -12.15 -16.75 8.26
C ARG A 164 -11.86 -18.15 7.74
N TYR A 165 -11.22 -18.95 8.58
CA TYR A 165 -11.08 -20.37 8.35
C TYR A 165 -11.32 -21.14 9.65
N ASN A 166 -12.42 -21.85 9.74
CA ASN A 166 -12.74 -22.76 10.84
C ASN A 166 -12.59 -24.23 10.39
N SER A 167 -13.00 -24.51 9.15
CA SER A 167 -12.85 -25.80 8.49
C SER A 167 -13.07 -25.64 6.98
N ASP A 168 -12.85 -26.68 6.19
CA ASP A 168 -13.14 -26.64 4.74
C ASP A 168 -14.62 -26.42 4.43
N ALA A 169 -15.51 -26.81 5.31
CA ALA A 169 -16.94 -26.58 5.18
C ALA A 169 -17.40 -25.22 5.73
N ASP A 170 -16.60 -24.58 6.60
CA ASP A 170 -16.89 -23.30 7.22
C ASP A 170 -15.70 -22.36 7.09
N LYS A 171 -15.61 -21.72 5.93
CA LYS A 171 -14.59 -20.72 5.60
C LYS A 171 -15.24 -19.52 4.91
N GLY A 172 -14.62 -18.38 5.08
CA GLY A 172 -15.01 -17.14 4.46
C GLY A 172 -14.88 -17.17 2.93
N VAL A 173 -15.75 -16.44 2.26
CA VAL A 173 -15.78 -16.36 0.79
C VAL A 173 -14.51 -15.77 0.18
N ASP A 174 -13.74 -15.04 0.98
CA ASP A 174 -12.47 -14.43 0.57
C ASP A 174 -11.25 -15.25 1.02
N TYR A 175 -11.43 -16.41 1.66
CA TYR A 175 -10.30 -17.20 2.13
C TYR A 175 -9.64 -17.95 0.98
N THR A 176 -10.39 -18.74 0.22
CA THR A 176 -9.88 -19.51 -0.91
C THR A 176 -10.94 -19.80 -1.95
N SER A 177 -10.51 -19.98 -3.20
CA SER A 177 -11.33 -20.41 -4.33
C SER A 177 -10.50 -21.28 -5.28
N ALA A 178 -11.11 -21.80 -6.35
CA ALA A 178 -10.39 -22.49 -7.42
C ALA A 178 -9.36 -21.60 -8.14
N MET A 179 -9.50 -20.27 -8.02
CA MET A 179 -8.62 -19.28 -8.68
C MET A 179 -7.43 -18.86 -7.82
N GLY A 180 -7.45 -19.13 -6.51
CA GLY A 180 -6.42 -18.72 -5.56
C GLY A 180 -6.97 -18.50 -4.16
N GLY A 181 -6.33 -17.65 -3.38
CA GLY A 181 -6.75 -17.33 -2.02
C GLY A 181 -5.62 -16.69 -1.20
N THR A 182 -5.88 -16.50 0.08
CA THR A 182 -4.87 -16.01 1.00
C THR A 182 -4.29 -17.14 1.86
N TYR A 183 -2.97 -17.16 1.97
CA TYR A 183 -2.23 -18.05 2.91
C TYR A 183 -1.97 -17.38 4.25
N THR A 184 -2.18 -16.08 4.35
CA THR A 184 -1.82 -15.28 5.53
C THR A 184 -3.02 -14.63 6.22
N GLY A 185 -4.23 -14.74 5.65
CA GLY A 185 -5.40 -14.00 6.10
C GLY A 185 -5.44 -12.54 5.62
N TYR A 186 -4.51 -12.14 4.76
CA TYR A 186 -4.40 -10.77 4.25
C TYR A 186 -4.30 -10.75 2.73
N TYR A 187 -4.70 -9.61 2.14
CA TYR A 187 -4.46 -9.29 0.74
C TYR A 187 -3.87 -7.89 0.60
N LEU A 188 -3.15 -7.65 -0.49
CA LEU A 188 -2.60 -6.33 -0.75
C LEU A 188 -3.67 -5.41 -1.35
N LYS A 189 -3.90 -4.26 -0.70
CA LYS A 189 -4.85 -3.22 -1.15
C LYS A 189 -4.16 -2.09 -1.91
N LYS A 190 -2.89 -1.85 -1.62
CA LYS A 190 -2.12 -0.78 -2.28
C LYS A 190 -2.22 -0.88 -3.80
N PHE A 191 -2.48 0.23 -4.48
CA PHE A 191 -2.71 0.36 -5.92
C PHE A 191 -4.07 -0.16 -6.43
N VAL A 192 -4.89 -0.78 -5.61
CA VAL A 192 -6.21 -1.27 -6.02
C VAL A 192 -7.22 -0.13 -5.97
N ASN A 193 -7.83 0.18 -7.11
CA ASN A 193 -8.88 1.17 -7.20
C ASN A 193 -10.25 0.56 -6.89
N ASN A 194 -11.03 1.23 -6.05
CA ASN A 194 -12.38 0.77 -5.68
C ASN A 194 -13.38 0.79 -6.86
N ILE A 195 -13.09 1.54 -7.91
CA ILE A 195 -13.93 1.63 -9.12
C ILE A 195 -13.81 0.37 -9.98
N SER A 196 -12.64 -0.27 -9.97
CA SER A 196 -12.29 -1.38 -10.88
C SER A 196 -12.77 -2.75 -10.44
N CYS A 197 -13.39 -2.90 -9.26
CA CYS A 197 -13.76 -4.20 -8.74
C CYS A 197 -14.72 -5.01 -9.63
N LYS A 198 -15.51 -4.38 -10.49
CA LYS A 198 -16.49 -5.06 -11.35
C LYS A 198 -16.59 -4.55 -12.79
N GLU A 199 -15.78 -3.60 -13.16
CA GLU A 199 -15.85 -3.09 -14.53
C GLU A 199 -14.82 -3.81 -15.41
N PRO A 200 -15.17 -4.21 -16.65
CA PRO A 200 -14.27 -4.91 -17.55
C PRO A 200 -13.15 -3.99 -18.09
N ALA A 201 -13.23 -2.70 -17.77
CA ALA A 201 -12.29 -1.72 -18.24
C ALA A 201 -10.89 -1.92 -17.65
N THR A 202 -9.90 -1.57 -18.42
CA THR A 202 -8.54 -1.40 -17.94
C THR A 202 -8.39 -0.01 -17.35
N TYR A 203 -7.62 0.10 -16.28
CA TYR A 203 -7.37 1.36 -15.59
C TYR A 203 -5.93 1.81 -15.76
N PRO A 204 -5.69 3.13 -15.77
CA PRO A 204 -4.33 3.64 -15.80
C PRO A 204 -3.65 3.37 -14.46
N HIS A 205 -2.63 2.52 -14.50
CA HIS A 205 -1.73 2.31 -13.38
C HIS A 205 -0.38 2.89 -13.71
N ALA A 206 0.23 3.57 -12.75
CA ALA A 206 1.61 4.01 -12.85
C ALA A 206 2.45 3.34 -11.78
N TRP A 207 3.54 2.77 -12.20
CA TRP A 207 4.54 2.24 -11.30
C TRP A 207 5.49 3.37 -10.90
N MET A 208 5.50 3.68 -9.61
CA MET A 208 6.48 4.60 -9.04
C MET A 208 7.83 3.90 -8.89
N ILE A 209 8.88 4.58 -9.28
CA ILE A 209 10.25 4.10 -9.19
C ILE A 209 10.98 4.86 -8.08
#